data_33040a275afe098a04e4c4a4ed5887bd
#
_entry.id   33040a275afe098a04e4c4a4ed5887bd
#
_cell.length_a   1.000
_cell.length_b   1.000
_cell.length_c   1.000
_cell.angle_alpha   90.00
_cell.angle_beta   90.00
_cell.angle_gamma   90.00
#
_symmetry.space_group_name_H-M   'P 1'
#
loop_
_entity.id
_entity.type
_entity.pdbx_description
1 polymer ?
#
loop_
_entity_poly.entity_id
_entity_poly.type
_entity_poly.pdbx_seq_one_letter_code
_entity_poly.pdbx_strand_id
1 'polypeptide(L)'
;KLGVAVTSSVDVTNTITRRVATYALDCLLAVENGKPLPDYEKTNSVNEKTVALLAGHFVSDNRKRLKLINKYGTLYMENDRFQTRIRQLNGRLVTDSQISYGSPIDYDEDGRSVTMGGTVYNREKYLKPMPLPNAWQGLIGEYGWNHNILYIYEAYGKLTALIEWMEKDILTEVEKDVFAFPVKGGMYHGEKMRFKRDRNGIATQVQIENGPIFFRRDVGVDHGKTFRIDPLEPVSVLRKIALSASPPSEHKKNDPDLVELRTLDSTIKYDIRYATTNNFMSAVFYRSAHAYMQRPAAESLVRVNKKLKAFGYGLLIHDSYRPWYVTKMFWDATPNDKKIFVANPENGSRHNRGCAVDLTLYDLDTGAVVEMVGGYDEMTDRSFPDYVGGTSEQRWHRELLRRSMEAEGYTVYEAEWWHYDYKTWNDYPILNLTFEALEQ
;
A
#
# COMPACT_ATOMS: atom_id res chain seq x y z
N LYS A 1 42.41 -15.50 -22.76
CA LYS A 1 41.54 -15.47 -21.56
C LYS A 1 40.58 -14.32 -21.71
N LEU A 2 39.29 -14.59 -21.64
CA LEU A 2 38.24 -13.61 -21.69
C LEU A 2 37.67 -13.37 -20.29
N GLY A 3 37.18 -12.17 -20.03
CA GLY A 3 36.50 -11.81 -18.79
C GLY A 3 35.53 -10.63 -19.01
N VAL A 4 34.47 -10.58 -18.21
CA VAL A 4 33.49 -9.51 -18.22
C VAL A 4 33.30 -9.05 -16.78
N ALA A 5 33.28 -7.74 -16.58
CA ALA A 5 32.92 -7.10 -15.32
C ALA A 5 31.70 -6.17 -15.54
N VAL A 6 30.71 -6.32 -14.69
CA VAL A 6 29.49 -5.47 -14.70
C VAL A 6 29.31 -4.87 -13.32
N THR A 7 29.15 -3.57 -13.24
CA THR A 7 28.90 -2.82 -12.01
C THR A 7 27.56 -2.10 -12.08
N SER A 8 26.97 -1.85 -10.94
CA SER A 8 25.73 -1.07 -10.79
C SER A 8 25.91 -0.03 -9.68
N SER A 9 25.33 1.15 -9.87
CA SER A 9 25.24 2.21 -8.85
C SER A 9 24.00 2.04 -7.95
N VAL A 10 23.20 1.00 -8.19
CA VAL A 10 21.99 0.69 -7.41
C VAL A 10 22.23 -0.59 -6.63
N ASP A 11 21.86 -0.59 -5.36
CA ASP A 11 21.95 -1.77 -4.50
C ASP A 11 21.00 -2.89 -4.93
N VAL A 12 21.28 -4.11 -4.46
CA VAL A 12 20.46 -5.32 -4.66
C VAL A 12 20.19 -5.66 -6.13
N THR A 13 21.13 -5.39 -7.04
CA THR A 13 21.00 -5.67 -8.48
C THR A 13 21.79 -6.89 -8.95
N ASN A 14 22.17 -7.76 -8.04
CA ASN A 14 23.07 -8.91 -8.32
C ASN A 14 22.52 -9.84 -9.41
N THR A 15 21.21 -10.00 -9.54
CA THR A 15 20.62 -10.84 -10.59
C THR A 15 20.81 -10.20 -11.97
N ILE A 16 20.65 -8.88 -12.07
CA ILE A 16 20.82 -8.13 -13.33
C ILE A 16 22.29 -8.16 -13.75
N THR A 17 23.20 -7.76 -12.85
CA THR A 17 24.64 -7.69 -13.16
C THR A 17 25.20 -9.05 -13.56
N ARG A 18 24.78 -10.13 -12.87
CA ARG A 18 25.19 -11.50 -13.21
C ARG A 18 24.68 -11.92 -14.59
N ARG A 19 23.41 -11.69 -14.91
CA ARG A 19 22.81 -12.03 -16.22
C ARG A 19 23.51 -11.31 -17.35
N VAL A 20 23.74 -10.00 -17.20
CA VAL A 20 24.45 -9.19 -18.20
C VAL A 20 25.88 -9.71 -18.39
N ALA A 21 26.62 -9.97 -17.30
CA ALA A 21 27.99 -10.49 -17.37
C ALA A 21 28.06 -11.86 -18.03
N THR A 22 27.16 -12.79 -17.67
CA THR A 22 27.10 -14.14 -18.26
C THR A 22 26.79 -14.05 -19.76
N TYR A 23 25.77 -13.32 -20.16
CA TYR A 23 25.39 -13.18 -21.58
C TYR A 23 26.52 -12.53 -22.41
N ALA A 24 27.17 -11.48 -21.88
CA ALA A 24 28.30 -10.84 -22.56
C ALA A 24 29.49 -11.80 -22.72
N LEU A 25 29.78 -12.63 -21.70
CA LEU A 25 30.81 -13.64 -21.79
C LEU A 25 30.47 -14.72 -22.83
N ASP A 26 29.21 -15.18 -22.87
CA ASP A 26 28.74 -16.16 -23.86
C ASP A 26 28.85 -15.61 -25.30
N CYS A 27 28.52 -14.32 -25.49
CA CYS A 27 28.72 -13.65 -26.78
C CYS A 27 30.21 -13.61 -27.19
N LEU A 28 31.11 -13.26 -26.26
CA LEU A 28 32.54 -13.23 -26.51
C LEU A 28 33.08 -14.62 -26.88
N LEU A 29 32.66 -15.65 -26.16
CA LEU A 29 33.04 -17.05 -26.42
C LEU A 29 32.47 -17.54 -27.75
N ALA A 30 31.26 -17.15 -28.13
CA ALA A 30 30.70 -17.49 -29.41
C ALA A 30 31.53 -16.89 -30.56
N VAL A 31 31.88 -15.61 -30.46
CA VAL A 31 32.75 -14.94 -31.46
C VAL A 31 34.11 -15.61 -31.55
N GLU A 32 34.78 -15.89 -30.42
CA GLU A 32 36.11 -16.54 -30.39
C GLU A 32 36.08 -17.94 -31.03
N ASN A 33 34.94 -18.65 -30.89
CA ASN A 33 34.77 -20.01 -31.46
C ASN A 33 34.09 -20.00 -32.84
N GLY A 34 33.89 -18.84 -33.47
CA GLY A 34 33.25 -18.75 -34.78
C GLY A 34 31.78 -19.21 -34.80
N LYS A 35 31.10 -19.16 -33.67
CA LYS A 35 29.69 -19.54 -33.51
C LYS A 35 28.77 -18.33 -33.61
N PRO A 36 27.49 -18.52 -34.00
CA PRO A 36 26.48 -17.47 -33.91
C PRO A 36 26.37 -16.94 -32.47
N LEU A 37 26.01 -15.66 -32.33
CA LEU A 37 25.72 -15.08 -31.03
C LEU A 37 24.53 -15.82 -30.38
N PRO A 38 24.59 -16.10 -29.08
CA PRO A 38 23.46 -16.71 -28.37
C PRO A 38 22.27 -15.75 -28.31
N ASP A 39 21.08 -16.30 -28.34
CA ASP A 39 19.87 -15.51 -28.08
C ASP A 39 19.83 -15.06 -26.62
N TYR A 40 19.39 -13.82 -26.41
CA TYR A 40 19.15 -13.33 -25.06
C TYR A 40 17.82 -13.87 -24.53
N GLU A 41 17.86 -14.53 -23.37
CA GLU A 41 16.68 -15.06 -22.70
C GLU A 41 15.74 -13.94 -22.27
N LYS A 42 14.52 -13.98 -22.75
CA LYS A 42 13.46 -12.97 -22.46
C LYS A 42 12.26 -13.62 -21.78
N THR A 43 11.73 -12.94 -20.78
CA THR A 43 10.47 -13.31 -20.16
C THR A 43 9.29 -12.61 -20.86
N ASN A 44 8.11 -13.21 -20.78
CA ASN A 44 6.86 -12.68 -21.26
C ASN A 44 5.93 -12.27 -20.12
N SER A 45 4.94 -11.42 -20.40
CA SER A 45 3.90 -11.08 -19.44
C SER A 45 3.04 -12.30 -19.11
N VAL A 46 2.58 -12.39 -17.88
CA VAL A 46 1.58 -13.38 -17.46
C VAL A 46 0.22 -12.94 -18.00
N ASN A 47 -0.59 -13.87 -18.52
CA ASN A 47 -1.92 -13.54 -19.01
C ASN A 47 -2.86 -13.13 -17.87
N GLU A 48 -3.85 -12.27 -18.17
CA GLU A 48 -4.77 -11.69 -17.18
C GLU A 48 -5.56 -12.75 -16.40
N LYS A 49 -5.93 -13.86 -17.04
CA LYS A 49 -6.67 -14.94 -16.36
C LYS A 49 -5.82 -15.58 -15.26
N THR A 50 -4.54 -15.86 -15.56
CA THR A 50 -3.60 -16.41 -14.58
C THR A 50 -3.30 -15.40 -13.48
N VAL A 51 -3.17 -14.11 -13.80
CA VAL A 51 -3.00 -13.04 -12.81
C VAL A 51 -4.20 -13.00 -11.85
N ALA A 52 -5.42 -12.99 -12.37
CA ALA A 52 -6.64 -12.99 -11.57
C ALA A 52 -6.81 -14.28 -10.73
N LEU A 53 -6.45 -15.43 -11.32
CA LEU A 53 -6.49 -16.72 -10.64
C LEU A 53 -5.57 -16.77 -9.43
N LEU A 54 -4.34 -16.28 -9.58
CA LEU A 54 -3.28 -16.43 -8.58
C LEU A 54 -3.24 -15.30 -7.55
N ALA A 55 -3.78 -14.11 -7.85
CA ALA A 55 -3.82 -13.03 -6.87
C ALA A 55 -4.51 -13.49 -5.57
N GLY A 56 -3.81 -13.36 -4.44
CA GLY A 56 -4.31 -13.81 -3.14
C GLY A 56 -3.22 -14.11 -2.13
N HIS A 57 -3.66 -14.63 -0.99
CA HIS A 57 -2.81 -15.02 0.12
C HIS A 57 -2.71 -16.53 0.20
N PHE A 58 -1.52 -17.02 0.47
CA PHE A 58 -1.23 -18.44 0.58
C PHE A 58 -0.38 -18.69 1.82
N VAL A 59 -0.56 -19.85 2.43
CA VAL A 59 0.16 -20.26 3.64
C VAL A 59 0.65 -21.69 3.49
N SER A 60 1.90 -21.94 3.91
CA SER A 60 2.44 -23.29 3.98
C SER A 60 2.13 -23.94 5.33
N ASP A 61 2.29 -25.26 5.42
CA ASP A 61 2.13 -26.02 6.66
C ASP A 61 3.04 -25.49 7.78
N ASN A 62 4.21 -24.96 7.43
CA ASN A 62 5.14 -24.29 8.35
C ASN A 62 4.75 -22.84 8.67
N ARG A 63 3.55 -22.42 8.31
CA ARG A 63 3.02 -21.06 8.49
C ARG A 63 3.82 -19.94 7.79
N LYS A 64 4.67 -20.29 6.80
CA LYS A 64 5.24 -19.28 5.90
C LYS A 64 4.15 -18.75 4.99
N ARG A 65 4.18 -17.48 4.72
CA ARG A 65 3.18 -16.80 3.89
C ARG A 65 3.78 -16.34 2.58
N LEU A 66 2.94 -16.41 1.56
CA LEU A 66 3.19 -15.94 0.22
C LEU A 66 1.98 -15.11 -0.20
N LYS A 67 2.20 -13.86 -0.59
CA LYS A 67 1.17 -12.98 -1.12
C LYS A 67 1.45 -12.73 -2.60
N LEU A 68 0.48 -13.01 -3.44
CA LEU A 68 0.53 -12.70 -4.87
C LEU A 68 -0.46 -11.55 -5.15
N ILE A 69 0.02 -10.49 -5.80
CA ILE A 69 -0.74 -9.26 -6.01
C ILE A 69 -0.92 -9.03 -7.49
N ASN A 70 -2.14 -8.69 -7.88
CA ASN A 70 -2.42 -8.11 -9.20
C ASN A 70 -2.22 -6.59 -9.12
N LYS A 71 -1.21 -6.09 -9.80
CA LYS A 71 -0.97 -4.65 -9.92
C LYS A 71 -1.02 -4.28 -11.41
N TYR A 72 -2.11 -3.64 -11.84
CA TYR A 72 -2.36 -3.23 -13.23
C TYR A 72 -2.22 -4.37 -14.25
N GLY A 73 -2.76 -5.55 -13.93
CA GLY A 73 -2.65 -6.74 -14.80
C GLY A 73 -1.31 -7.45 -14.72
N THR A 74 -0.39 -6.99 -13.91
CA THR A 74 0.92 -7.62 -13.67
C THR A 74 0.92 -8.33 -12.32
N LEU A 75 1.41 -9.59 -12.31
CA LEU A 75 1.50 -10.37 -11.08
C LEU A 75 2.81 -10.05 -10.35
N TYR A 76 2.70 -9.73 -9.07
CA TYR A 76 3.83 -9.55 -8.17
C TYR A 76 3.73 -10.51 -6.99
N MET A 77 4.87 -10.98 -6.52
CA MET A 77 5.04 -11.61 -5.23
C MET A 77 5.48 -10.56 -4.23
N GLU A 78 4.75 -10.43 -3.14
CA GLU A 78 5.11 -9.56 -2.03
C GLU A 78 5.62 -10.39 -0.87
N ASN A 79 6.81 -10.07 -0.40
CA ASN A 79 7.31 -10.46 0.91
C ASN A 79 7.42 -9.21 1.80
N ASP A 80 7.87 -9.35 3.02
CA ASP A 80 7.84 -8.30 4.06
C ASP A 80 8.36 -6.90 3.62
N ARG A 81 9.11 -6.78 2.51
CA ARG A 81 9.68 -5.51 2.03
C ARG A 81 9.75 -5.34 0.52
N PHE A 82 9.80 -6.43 -0.23
CA PHE A 82 10.08 -6.38 -1.66
C PHE A 82 8.92 -6.94 -2.46
N GLN A 83 8.53 -6.18 -3.48
CA GLN A 83 7.67 -6.69 -4.53
C GLN A 83 8.55 -7.26 -5.64
N THR A 84 8.40 -8.55 -5.91
CA THR A 84 9.10 -9.24 -6.99
C THR A 84 8.11 -9.49 -8.12
N ARG A 85 8.39 -8.97 -9.30
CA ARG A 85 7.54 -9.19 -10.46
C ARG A 85 7.62 -10.65 -10.88
N ILE A 86 6.47 -11.24 -11.22
CA ILE A 86 6.34 -12.57 -11.78
C ILE A 86 6.10 -12.44 -13.28
N ARG A 87 6.83 -13.22 -14.04
CA ARG A 87 6.72 -13.27 -15.50
C ARG A 87 6.71 -14.73 -15.97
N GLN A 88 6.58 -14.94 -17.27
CA GLN A 88 6.59 -16.26 -17.88
C GLN A 88 7.88 -16.49 -18.68
N LEU A 89 8.54 -17.59 -18.41
CA LEU A 89 9.72 -18.06 -19.13
C LEU A 89 9.46 -19.49 -19.61
N ASN A 90 9.50 -19.73 -20.91
CA ASN A 90 9.28 -21.05 -21.51
C ASN A 90 8.00 -21.75 -21.03
N GLY A 91 6.90 -20.97 -20.89
CA GLY A 91 5.60 -21.48 -20.43
C GLY A 91 5.45 -21.60 -18.91
N ARG A 92 6.49 -21.39 -18.13
CA ARG A 92 6.49 -21.50 -16.66
C ARG A 92 6.53 -20.12 -16.00
N LEU A 93 5.85 -19.94 -14.87
CA LEU A 93 5.98 -18.74 -14.10
C LEU A 93 7.32 -18.68 -13.37
N VAL A 94 7.97 -17.52 -13.39
CA VAL A 94 9.25 -17.28 -12.73
C VAL A 94 9.29 -15.88 -12.13
N THR A 95 10.14 -15.71 -11.11
CA THR A 95 10.48 -14.37 -10.63
C THR A 95 11.33 -13.64 -11.67
N ASP A 96 11.06 -12.35 -11.89
CA ASP A 96 11.86 -11.48 -12.78
C ASP A 96 11.99 -10.08 -12.21
N SER A 97 12.92 -9.91 -11.30
CA SER A 97 13.26 -8.64 -10.67
C SER A 97 14.76 -8.50 -10.46
N GLN A 98 15.19 -7.34 -10.00
CA GLN A 98 16.58 -7.07 -9.64
C GLN A 98 17.11 -7.96 -8.50
N ILE A 99 16.18 -8.48 -7.64
CA ILE A 99 16.51 -9.27 -6.45
C ILE A 99 16.49 -10.78 -6.78
N SER A 100 15.55 -11.22 -7.61
CA SER A 100 15.33 -12.63 -7.91
C SER A 100 14.94 -12.82 -9.38
N TYR A 101 15.64 -13.73 -10.05
CA TYR A 101 15.36 -14.10 -11.44
C TYR A 101 15.36 -15.62 -11.62
N GLY A 102 14.40 -16.10 -12.42
CA GLY A 102 14.35 -17.51 -12.83
C GLY A 102 13.86 -18.47 -11.75
N SER A 103 13.52 -18.00 -10.55
CA SER A 103 12.95 -18.89 -9.53
C SER A 103 11.55 -19.31 -9.95
N PRO A 104 11.31 -20.62 -10.15
CA PRO A 104 10.04 -21.12 -10.67
C PRO A 104 8.94 -21.03 -9.64
N ILE A 105 7.73 -20.78 -10.15
CA ILE A 105 6.48 -20.80 -9.39
C ILE A 105 5.52 -21.72 -10.12
N ASP A 106 5.17 -22.82 -9.50
CA ASP A 106 4.19 -23.76 -10.02
C ASP A 106 2.87 -23.56 -9.27
N TYR A 107 1.75 -23.90 -9.89
CA TYR A 107 0.41 -23.74 -9.30
C TYR A 107 -0.54 -24.81 -9.83
N ASP A 108 -1.57 -25.14 -9.05
CA ASP A 108 -2.64 -26.02 -9.50
C ASP A 108 -3.65 -25.29 -10.41
N GLU A 109 -4.39 -26.05 -11.21
CA GLU A 109 -5.31 -25.50 -12.21
C GLU A 109 -6.38 -24.57 -11.62
N ASP A 110 -6.77 -24.82 -10.37
CA ASP A 110 -7.78 -24.04 -9.65
C ASP A 110 -7.19 -22.82 -8.88
N GLY A 111 -5.86 -22.63 -8.88
CA GLY A 111 -5.18 -21.60 -8.12
C GLY A 111 -5.32 -21.75 -6.60
N ARG A 112 -5.58 -22.97 -6.12
CA ARG A 112 -5.72 -23.27 -4.68
C ARG A 112 -4.38 -23.45 -3.99
N SER A 113 -3.38 -23.83 -4.74
CA SER A 113 -2.01 -23.98 -4.24
C SER A 113 -0.97 -23.38 -5.17
N VAL A 114 0.13 -22.94 -4.59
CA VAL A 114 1.32 -22.43 -5.28
C VAL A 114 2.53 -23.11 -4.68
N THR A 115 3.44 -23.58 -5.52
CA THR A 115 4.71 -24.19 -5.09
C THR A 115 5.87 -23.29 -5.48
N MET A 116 6.70 -22.96 -4.50
CA MET A 116 7.90 -22.15 -4.71
C MET A 116 9.04 -22.66 -3.82
N GLY A 117 10.24 -22.85 -4.41
CA GLY A 117 11.40 -23.34 -3.69
C GLY A 117 11.17 -24.69 -2.98
N GLY A 118 10.36 -25.57 -3.58
CA GLY A 118 9.97 -26.87 -2.99
C GLY A 118 8.96 -26.78 -1.85
N THR A 119 8.49 -25.59 -1.49
CA THR A 119 7.45 -25.40 -0.46
C THR A 119 6.10 -25.22 -1.14
N VAL A 120 5.10 -25.99 -0.70
CA VAL A 120 3.71 -25.83 -1.11
C VAL A 120 3.03 -24.83 -0.19
N TYR A 121 2.34 -23.87 -0.80
CA TYR A 121 1.53 -22.85 -0.13
C TYR A 121 0.09 -23.02 -0.57
N ASN A 122 -0.80 -23.27 0.37
CA ASN A 122 -2.23 -23.41 0.12
C ASN A 122 -2.92 -22.06 0.27
N ARG A 123 -3.93 -21.78 -0.56
CA ARG A 123 -4.70 -20.54 -0.49
C ARG A 123 -5.33 -20.36 0.87
N GLU A 124 -5.01 -19.27 1.52
CA GLU A 124 -5.49 -18.96 2.87
C GLU A 124 -6.95 -18.49 2.82
N LYS A 125 -7.77 -18.99 3.74
CA LYS A 125 -9.10 -18.42 4.00
C LYS A 125 -8.92 -17.06 4.66
N TYR A 126 -9.60 -16.05 4.13
CA TYR A 126 -9.53 -14.70 4.64
C TYR A 126 -10.45 -14.55 5.87
N LEU A 127 -9.95 -14.95 7.03
CA LEU A 127 -10.67 -14.87 8.30
C LEU A 127 -10.27 -13.61 9.07
N LYS A 128 -11.27 -12.96 9.71
CA LYS A 128 -11.02 -11.85 10.61
C LYS A 128 -10.14 -12.30 11.78
N PRO A 129 -9.05 -11.59 12.10
CA PRO A 129 -8.20 -11.93 13.25
C PRO A 129 -8.93 -11.73 14.58
N MET A 130 -8.42 -12.38 15.62
CA MET A 130 -8.82 -12.10 16.99
C MET A 130 -8.37 -10.71 17.39
N PRO A 131 -9.14 -10.01 18.24
CA PRO A 131 -8.74 -8.71 18.76
C PRO A 131 -7.41 -8.78 19.53
N LEU A 132 -6.70 -7.66 19.58
CA LEU A 132 -5.49 -7.50 20.37
C LEU A 132 -5.78 -7.79 21.85
N PRO A 133 -4.96 -8.61 22.54
CA PRO A 133 -5.08 -8.79 24.00
C PRO A 133 -4.95 -7.45 24.74
N ASN A 134 -5.88 -7.18 25.66
CA ASN A 134 -5.91 -5.93 26.42
C ASN A 134 -4.58 -5.63 27.16
N ALA A 135 -3.86 -6.66 27.59
CA ALA A 135 -2.57 -6.52 28.27
C ALA A 135 -1.51 -5.84 27.38
N TRP A 136 -1.64 -5.96 26.04
CA TRP A 136 -0.67 -5.41 25.08
C TRP A 136 -1.09 -4.06 24.50
N GLN A 137 -2.29 -3.58 24.83
CA GLN A 137 -2.67 -2.22 24.47
C GLN A 137 -1.65 -1.22 25.00
N GLY A 138 -1.27 -0.25 24.18
CA GLY A 138 -0.26 0.73 24.52
C GLY A 138 1.20 0.26 24.35
N LEU A 139 1.48 -1.04 24.12
CA LEU A 139 2.83 -1.49 23.73
C LEU A 139 3.09 -1.30 22.24
N ILE A 140 2.06 -1.48 21.42
CA ILE A 140 2.18 -1.37 19.96
C ILE A 140 2.56 0.05 19.58
N GLY A 141 3.54 0.18 18.68
CA GLY A 141 4.02 1.46 18.17
C GLY A 141 5.42 1.37 17.59
N GLU A 142 5.94 2.52 17.22
CA GLU A 142 7.32 2.69 16.78
C GLU A 142 8.17 3.22 17.90
N TYR A 143 9.43 2.76 17.95
CA TYR A 143 10.41 3.17 18.96
C TYR A 143 11.76 3.42 18.29
N GLY A 144 12.59 4.30 18.87
CA GLY A 144 13.95 4.55 18.43
C GLY A 144 14.11 5.74 17.48
N TRP A 145 15.04 5.63 16.57
CA TRP A 145 15.53 6.74 15.73
C TRP A 145 15.09 6.55 14.26
N ASN A 146 15.09 7.63 13.48
CA ASN A 146 14.72 7.59 12.06
C ASN A 146 15.55 6.59 11.22
N HIS A 147 16.80 6.39 11.61
CA HIS A 147 17.70 5.47 10.91
C HIS A 147 17.65 4.04 11.42
N ASN A 148 17.00 3.79 12.57
CA ASN A 148 16.80 2.47 13.13
C ASN A 148 15.52 2.43 13.96
N ILE A 149 14.41 2.13 13.30
CA ILE A 149 13.09 2.06 13.92
C ILE A 149 12.84 0.64 14.39
N LEU A 150 12.50 0.50 15.68
CA LEU A 150 11.94 -0.72 16.24
C LEU A 150 10.40 -0.65 16.14
N TYR A 151 9.82 -1.49 15.31
CA TYR A 151 8.36 -1.67 15.22
C TYR A 151 7.92 -2.75 16.20
N ILE A 152 7.03 -2.41 17.12
CA ILE A 152 6.31 -3.35 17.97
C ILE A 152 4.89 -3.43 17.49
N TYR A 153 4.44 -4.60 17.06
CA TYR A 153 3.12 -4.81 16.51
C TYR A 153 2.58 -6.21 16.87
N GLU A 154 1.28 -6.40 16.76
CA GLU A 154 0.69 -7.73 16.96
C GLU A 154 0.57 -8.42 15.61
N ALA A 155 1.04 -9.64 15.50
CA ALA A 155 0.87 -10.49 14.34
C ALA A 155 0.41 -11.90 14.76
N TYR A 156 -0.77 -12.29 14.28
CA TYR A 156 -1.35 -13.64 14.51
C TYR A 156 -1.46 -14.01 15.99
N GLY A 157 -1.90 -13.07 16.81
CA GLY A 157 -2.05 -13.25 18.25
C GLY A 157 -0.72 -13.29 19.01
N LYS A 158 0.34 -12.76 18.42
CA LYS A 158 1.66 -12.66 19.02
C LYS A 158 2.20 -11.24 18.93
N LEU A 159 2.81 -10.75 20.01
CA LEU A 159 3.58 -9.53 19.96
C LEU A 159 4.85 -9.81 19.15
N THR A 160 5.15 -8.94 18.20
CA THR A 160 6.25 -9.11 17.25
C THR A 160 7.11 -7.86 17.23
N ALA A 161 8.41 -8.02 17.22
CA ALA A 161 9.40 -6.97 16.99
C ALA A 161 9.93 -7.05 15.57
N LEU A 162 10.05 -5.92 14.89
CA LEU A 162 10.84 -5.77 13.67
C LEU A 162 11.87 -4.68 13.95
N ILE A 163 13.14 -5.06 13.88
CA ILE A 163 14.28 -4.17 14.16
C ILE A 163 15.34 -4.33 13.07
N GLU A 164 16.22 -3.35 12.92
CA GLU A 164 17.28 -3.36 11.89
C GLU A 164 16.70 -3.60 10.48
N TRP A 165 15.42 -3.30 10.27
CA TRP A 165 14.63 -3.38 9.04
C TRP A 165 14.41 -4.80 8.48
N MET A 166 15.06 -5.81 9.07
CA MET A 166 15.03 -7.18 8.58
C MET A 166 14.91 -8.24 9.68
N GLU A 167 15.24 -7.93 10.91
CA GLU A 167 15.13 -8.86 12.05
C GLU A 167 13.72 -8.84 12.60
N LYS A 168 12.96 -9.87 12.30
CA LYS A 168 11.57 -10.05 12.69
C LYS A 168 11.44 -11.21 13.67
N ASP A 169 11.18 -10.89 14.91
CA ASP A 169 11.09 -11.85 15.99
C ASP A 169 9.72 -11.88 16.66
N ILE A 170 9.19 -13.08 16.85
CA ILE A 170 8.00 -13.30 17.67
C ILE A 170 8.43 -13.29 19.12
N LEU A 171 7.85 -12.39 19.90
CA LEU A 171 8.17 -12.22 21.31
C LEU A 171 7.32 -13.13 22.20
N THR A 172 7.90 -13.61 23.30
CA THR A 172 7.20 -14.40 24.33
C THR A 172 7.15 -13.60 25.61
N GLU A 173 5.96 -13.31 26.14
CA GLU A 173 5.79 -12.65 27.43
C GLU A 173 6.29 -13.56 28.55
N VAL A 174 7.24 -13.09 29.34
CA VAL A 174 7.85 -13.81 30.47
C VAL A 174 7.44 -13.22 31.81
N GLU A 175 7.17 -11.92 31.86
CA GLU A 175 6.64 -11.15 32.99
C GLU A 175 5.79 -10.01 32.38
N LYS A 176 4.98 -9.36 33.20
CA LYS A 176 4.23 -8.18 32.78
C LYS A 176 5.17 -7.14 32.17
N ASP A 177 4.90 -6.75 30.91
CA ASP A 177 5.69 -5.78 30.16
C ASP A 177 7.15 -6.21 29.89
N VAL A 178 7.47 -7.51 30.04
CA VAL A 178 8.78 -8.09 29.72
C VAL A 178 8.60 -9.25 28.74
N PHE A 179 9.25 -9.15 27.61
CA PHE A 179 9.14 -10.11 26.52
C PHE A 179 10.53 -10.66 26.16
N ALA A 180 10.63 -11.97 25.95
CA ALA A 180 11.85 -12.62 25.50
C ALA A 180 11.87 -12.77 23.99
N PHE A 181 13.03 -12.52 23.38
CA PHE A 181 13.34 -12.91 22.01
C PHE A 181 13.47 -14.44 21.89
N PRO A 182 13.34 -15.02 20.69
CA PRO A 182 13.57 -16.44 20.47
C PRO A 182 14.97 -16.86 20.94
N VAL A 183 15.09 -18.06 21.53
CA VAL A 183 16.38 -18.59 22.02
C VAL A 183 17.32 -19.08 20.92
N LYS A 184 16.83 -19.22 19.69
CA LYS A 184 17.60 -19.67 18.52
C LYS A 184 17.29 -18.82 17.30
N GLY A 185 18.35 -18.36 16.63
CA GLY A 185 18.25 -17.48 15.48
C GLY A 185 18.03 -16.02 15.87
N GLY A 186 18.29 -15.11 14.96
CA GLY A 186 18.15 -13.67 15.17
C GLY A 186 19.32 -13.02 15.93
N MET A 187 19.40 -11.70 15.85
CA MET A 187 20.47 -10.89 16.43
C MET A 187 20.35 -10.81 17.96
N TYR A 188 19.14 -10.84 18.48
CA TYR A 188 18.82 -10.63 19.90
C TYR A 188 18.40 -11.92 20.62
N HIS A 189 18.80 -13.09 20.12
CA HIS A 189 18.34 -14.36 20.67
C HIS A 189 18.72 -14.52 22.16
N GLY A 190 17.72 -14.90 22.95
CA GLY A 190 17.87 -15.12 24.40
C GLY A 190 17.82 -13.84 25.25
N GLU A 191 17.80 -12.66 24.65
CA GLU A 191 17.65 -11.40 25.36
C GLU A 191 16.19 -11.10 25.68
N LYS A 192 15.98 -10.17 26.60
CA LYS A 192 14.66 -9.69 26.98
C LYS A 192 14.47 -8.25 26.59
N MET A 193 13.24 -7.92 26.26
CA MET A 193 12.75 -6.59 25.97
C MET A 193 11.81 -6.15 27.09
N ARG A 194 12.10 -5.01 27.72
CA ARG A 194 11.32 -4.47 28.85
C ARG A 194 10.68 -3.14 28.47
N PHE A 195 9.35 -3.06 28.57
CA PHE A 195 8.59 -1.83 28.34
C PHE A 195 8.41 -1.03 29.62
N LYS A 196 8.43 0.30 29.49
CA LYS A 196 8.06 1.23 30.54
C LYS A 196 6.84 2.03 30.10
N ARG A 197 5.72 1.89 30.83
CA ARG A 197 4.48 2.62 30.57
C ARG A 197 4.38 3.91 31.35
N ASP A 198 3.64 4.86 30.79
CA ASP A 198 3.15 6.04 31.50
C ASP A 198 1.91 5.71 32.35
N ARG A 199 1.33 6.75 33.00
CA ARG A 199 0.11 6.62 33.82
C ARG A 199 -1.15 6.25 33.01
N ASN A 200 -1.13 6.43 31.68
CA ASN A 200 -2.22 6.08 30.78
C ASN A 200 -2.08 4.65 30.21
N GLY A 201 -1.04 3.94 30.61
CA GLY A 201 -0.76 2.59 30.15
C GLY A 201 -0.04 2.52 28.80
N ILE A 202 0.40 3.64 28.25
CA ILE A 202 1.13 3.72 26.99
C ILE A 202 2.63 3.56 27.25
N ALA A 203 3.28 2.65 26.55
CA ALA A 203 4.72 2.48 26.65
C ALA A 203 5.46 3.68 26.04
N THR A 204 6.28 4.34 26.85
CA THR A 204 7.07 5.51 26.47
C THR A 204 8.48 5.14 26.00
N GLN A 205 8.93 3.96 26.39
CA GLN A 205 10.22 3.40 25.99
C GLN A 205 10.22 1.89 26.10
N VAL A 206 11.15 1.29 25.39
CA VAL A 206 11.50 -0.13 25.50
C VAL A 206 13.01 -0.26 25.57
N GLN A 207 13.49 -1.19 26.41
CA GLN A 207 14.89 -1.50 26.57
C GLN A 207 15.16 -2.97 26.25
N ILE A 208 16.11 -3.25 25.39
CA ILE A 208 16.70 -4.57 25.19
C ILE A 208 17.75 -4.78 26.26
N GLU A 209 17.78 -5.94 26.91
CA GLU A 209 18.53 -6.21 28.16
C GLU A 209 20.00 -5.80 28.11
N ASN A 210 20.70 -6.11 27.01
CA ASN A 210 22.10 -5.74 26.79
C ASN A 210 22.27 -4.67 25.70
N GLY A 211 21.19 -3.98 25.37
CA GLY A 211 21.11 -3.02 24.28
C GLY A 211 20.66 -1.62 24.68
N PRO A 212 20.41 -0.79 23.69
CA PRO A 212 19.98 0.58 23.92
C PRO A 212 18.53 0.67 24.41
N ILE A 213 18.19 1.86 24.92
CA ILE A 213 16.80 2.24 25.19
C ILE A 213 16.25 2.91 23.94
N PHE A 214 15.14 2.38 23.45
CA PHE A 214 14.37 2.93 22.33
C PHE A 214 13.19 3.73 22.90
N PHE A 215 13.15 5.03 22.67
CA PHE A 215 12.03 5.87 23.06
C PHE A 215 10.89 5.75 22.05
N ARG A 216 9.64 5.81 22.53
CA ARG A 216 8.47 5.82 21.67
C ARG A 216 8.53 7.02 20.74
N ARG A 217 8.24 6.78 19.45
CA ARG A 217 8.12 7.80 18.43
C ARG A 217 6.70 8.37 18.45
N ASP A 218 6.60 9.65 18.26
CA ASP A 218 5.32 10.33 18.01
C ASP A 218 5.08 10.35 16.50
N VAL A 219 4.33 9.39 16.00
CA VAL A 219 4.07 9.20 14.57
C VAL A 219 2.57 9.17 14.33
N GLY A 220 2.13 10.06 13.44
CA GLY A 220 0.75 10.11 12.98
C GLY A 220 -0.23 10.69 14.00
N VAL A 221 -1.49 10.31 13.88
CA VAL A 221 -2.57 10.76 14.76
C VAL A 221 -3.39 9.58 15.26
N ASP A 222 -4.01 9.73 16.44
CA ASP A 222 -4.91 8.73 16.99
C ASP A 222 -6.15 8.54 16.10
N HIS A 223 -6.76 7.37 16.19
CA HIS A 223 -8.02 7.09 15.49
C HIS A 223 -9.09 8.16 15.76
N GLY A 224 -9.75 8.61 14.69
CA GLY A 224 -10.74 9.67 14.75
C GLY A 224 -10.20 11.10 14.79
N LYS A 225 -8.90 11.30 14.95
CA LYS A 225 -8.24 12.61 14.80
C LYS A 225 -7.84 12.85 13.35
N THR A 226 -7.70 14.13 13.01
CA THR A 226 -7.28 14.57 11.66
C THR A 226 -5.85 15.04 11.68
N PHE A 227 -5.02 14.47 10.81
CA PHE A 227 -3.67 14.96 10.55
C PHE A 227 -3.73 16.36 9.93
N ARG A 228 -2.77 17.23 10.28
CA ARG A 228 -2.73 18.61 9.80
C ARG A 228 -1.30 19.00 9.45
N ILE A 229 -1.19 19.82 8.42
CA ILE A 229 0.07 20.52 8.08
C ILE A 229 -0.09 22.01 8.37
N ASP A 230 1.05 22.70 8.45
CA ASP A 230 1.11 24.14 8.33
C ASP A 230 1.35 24.48 6.85
N PRO A 231 0.34 25.02 6.11
CA PRO A 231 0.48 25.32 4.71
C PRO A 231 1.61 26.34 4.47
N LEU A 232 2.37 26.17 3.39
CA LEU A 232 3.46 27.08 3.02
C LEU A 232 3.00 28.52 2.77
N GLU A 233 1.74 28.68 2.35
CA GLU A 233 1.09 29.98 2.11
C GLU A 233 -0.35 29.96 2.65
N PRO A 234 -0.94 31.10 2.98
CA PRO A 234 -2.34 31.18 3.39
C PRO A 234 -3.28 30.59 2.33
N VAL A 235 -4.26 29.78 2.76
CA VAL A 235 -5.21 29.09 1.86
C VAL A 235 -5.93 30.06 0.91
N SER A 236 -6.25 31.29 1.37
CA SER A 236 -6.89 32.33 0.54
C SER A 236 -6.00 32.80 -0.62
N VAL A 237 -4.68 32.88 -0.40
CA VAL A 237 -3.68 33.21 -1.43
C VAL A 237 -3.57 32.07 -2.43
N LEU A 238 -3.39 30.84 -1.92
CA LEU A 238 -3.34 29.61 -2.74
C LEU A 238 -4.55 29.47 -3.64
N ARG A 239 -5.75 29.70 -3.09
CA ARG A 239 -7.01 29.65 -3.84
C ARG A 239 -7.05 30.67 -4.99
N LYS A 240 -6.63 31.91 -4.74
CA LYS A 240 -6.58 32.96 -5.77
C LYS A 240 -5.65 32.58 -6.90
N ILE A 241 -4.45 32.06 -6.58
CA ILE A 241 -3.46 31.61 -7.55
C ILE A 241 -4.02 30.44 -8.36
N ALA A 242 -4.55 29.42 -7.70
CA ALA A 242 -5.04 28.22 -8.35
C ALA A 242 -6.23 28.48 -9.29
N LEU A 243 -7.17 29.36 -8.89
CA LEU A 243 -8.31 29.73 -9.73
C LEU A 243 -7.93 30.59 -10.96
N SER A 244 -6.78 31.27 -10.91
CA SER A 244 -6.26 32.03 -12.07
C SER A 244 -5.43 31.19 -13.04
N ALA A 245 -5.08 29.96 -12.64
CA ALA A 245 -4.30 29.02 -13.46
C ALA A 245 -5.22 28.08 -14.26
N SER A 246 -4.66 27.48 -15.29
CA SER A 246 -5.34 26.50 -16.13
C SER A 246 -4.70 25.11 -16.01
N PRO A 247 -5.49 24.03 -16.06
CA PRO A 247 -4.95 22.67 -16.12
C PRO A 247 -4.14 22.45 -17.39
N PRO A 248 -3.23 21.45 -17.39
CA PRO A 248 -2.55 21.00 -18.58
C PRO A 248 -3.55 20.59 -19.66
N SER A 249 -3.25 20.93 -20.93
CA SER A 249 -4.05 20.50 -22.07
C SER A 249 -3.72 19.07 -22.44
N GLU A 250 -4.73 18.24 -22.62
CA GLU A 250 -4.60 16.83 -23.00
C GLU A 250 -5.65 16.43 -24.05
N HIS A 251 -5.24 15.54 -24.94
CA HIS A 251 -6.16 14.80 -25.81
C HIS A 251 -6.36 13.40 -25.25
N LYS A 252 -7.59 13.08 -24.84
CA LYS A 252 -7.97 11.78 -24.27
C LYS A 252 -9.06 11.12 -25.12
N LYS A 253 -9.21 9.80 -24.94
CA LYS A 253 -10.10 8.98 -25.76
C LYS A 253 -11.58 9.15 -25.42
N ASN A 254 -11.86 9.37 -24.12
CA ASN A 254 -13.23 9.34 -23.60
C ASN A 254 -13.70 10.74 -23.19
N ASP A 255 -14.93 11.04 -23.53
CA ASP A 255 -15.64 12.19 -22.95
C ASP A 255 -16.00 11.90 -21.49
N PRO A 256 -16.00 12.91 -20.63
CA PRO A 256 -16.37 12.76 -19.22
C PRO A 256 -17.85 12.38 -19.04
N ASP A 257 -18.12 11.36 -18.22
CA ASP A 257 -19.46 10.98 -17.74
C ASP A 257 -19.42 10.83 -16.21
N LEU A 258 -19.37 11.96 -15.51
CA LEU A 258 -19.33 12.00 -14.05
C LEU A 258 -20.72 11.75 -13.48
N VAL A 259 -20.83 10.74 -12.63
CA VAL A 259 -22.07 10.38 -11.93
C VAL A 259 -21.89 10.49 -10.42
N GLU A 260 -22.93 10.91 -9.72
CA GLU A 260 -22.95 10.98 -8.27
C GLU A 260 -23.19 9.58 -7.69
N LEU A 261 -22.29 9.13 -6.78
CA LEU A 261 -22.26 7.75 -6.31
C LEU A 261 -23.54 7.30 -5.57
N ARG A 262 -24.17 8.17 -4.78
CA ARG A 262 -25.40 7.82 -4.05
C ARG A 262 -26.60 7.62 -4.96
N THR A 263 -26.57 8.13 -6.18
CA THR A 263 -27.62 7.84 -7.17
C THR A 263 -27.56 6.39 -7.65
N LEU A 264 -26.39 5.74 -7.55
CA LEU A 264 -26.20 4.35 -7.91
C LEU A 264 -26.34 3.40 -6.71
N ASP A 265 -25.86 3.80 -5.53
CA ASP A 265 -25.99 3.04 -4.28
C ASP A 265 -26.05 3.98 -3.07
N SER A 266 -27.26 4.19 -2.55
CA SER A 266 -27.51 5.07 -1.40
C SER A 266 -26.94 4.54 -0.08
N THR A 267 -26.43 3.32 -0.03
CA THR A 267 -25.79 2.73 1.17
C THR A 267 -24.32 3.11 1.29
N ILE A 268 -23.71 3.72 0.26
CA ILE A 268 -22.36 4.29 0.34
C ILE A 268 -22.42 5.54 1.21
N LYS A 269 -21.66 5.57 2.29
CA LYS A 269 -21.59 6.72 3.20
C LYS A 269 -20.54 7.74 2.74
N TYR A 270 -20.77 9.00 3.15
CA TYR A 270 -19.86 10.11 2.86
C TYR A 270 -19.35 10.76 4.14
N ASP A 271 -18.06 11.02 4.18
CA ASP A 271 -17.38 11.93 5.08
C ASP A 271 -16.43 12.76 4.21
N ILE A 272 -17.04 13.60 3.33
CA ILE A 272 -16.28 14.38 2.33
C ILE A 272 -15.46 15.44 3.06
N ARG A 273 -14.21 15.11 3.36
CA ARG A 273 -13.33 15.89 4.21
C ARG A 273 -13.09 17.29 3.67
N TYR A 274 -12.97 17.43 2.38
CA TYR A 274 -12.68 18.71 1.73
C TYR A 274 -13.91 19.63 1.59
N ALA A 275 -15.12 19.15 1.89
CA ALA A 275 -16.29 19.98 2.07
C ALA A 275 -16.38 20.61 3.48
N THR A 276 -15.47 20.29 4.38
CA THR A 276 -15.39 20.79 5.76
C THR A 276 -14.00 21.29 6.08
N THR A 277 -13.79 21.80 7.29
CA THR A 277 -12.45 22.13 7.81
C THR A 277 -11.75 20.92 8.45
N ASN A 278 -12.38 19.73 8.44
CA ASN A 278 -11.82 18.51 9.02
C ASN A 278 -10.91 17.77 8.02
N ASN A 279 -9.89 18.44 7.53
CA ASN A 279 -8.90 17.92 6.59
C ASN A 279 -7.49 18.44 6.94
N PHE A 280 -6.48 17.97 6.22
CA PHE A 280 -5.07 18.26 6.51
C PHE A 280 -4.68 19.75 6.41
N MET A 281 -5.45 20.57 5.68
CA MET A 281 -5.22 22.01 5.54
C MET A 281 -6.16 22.86 6.40
N SER A 282 -7.06 22.27 7.17
CA SER A 282 -8.03 22.98 8.04
C SER A 282 -8.92 23.98 7.30
N ALA A 283 -9.23 23.73 6.01
CA ALA A 283 -9.98 24.66 5.15
C ALA A 283 -11.05 23.95 4.32
N VAL A 284 -12.08 24.70 3.90
CA VAL A 284 -13.12 24.21 3.00
C VAL A 284 -12.68 24.41 1.55
N PHE A 285 -12.76 23.35 0.74
CA PHE A 285 -12.41 23.35 -0.70
C PHE A 285 -13.65 23.17 -1.58
N TYR A 286 -14.61 22.34 -1.16
CA TYR A 286 -15.86 22.06 -1.86
C TYR A 286 -17.02 22.75 -1.14
N ARG A 287 -18.01 23.25 -1.90
CA ARG A 287 -19.22 23.84 -1.32
C ARG A 287 -20.27 22.81 -0.93
N SER A 288 -20.21 21.63 -1.57
CA SER A 288 -21.14 20.53 -1.31
C SER A 288 -20.39 19.22 -1.02
N ALA A 289 -21.04 18.34 -0.26
CA ALA A 289 -20.47 17.06 0.17
C ALA A 289 -20.95 15.92 -0.76
N HIS A 290 -20.67 16.05 -2.06
CA HIS A 290 -20.97 15.04 -3.08
C HIS A 290 -19.72 14.26 -3.49
N ALA A 291 -19.94 13.07 -4.04
CA ALA A 291 -18.88 12.23 -4.57
C ALA A 291 -19.22 11.84 -6.03
N TYR A 292 -18.48 12.41 -6.97
CA TYR A 292 -18.63 12.13 -8.39
C TYR A 292 -17.50 11.26 -8.90
N MET A 293 -17.81 10.31 -9.79
CA MET A 293 -16.83 9.48 -10.48
C MET A 293 -17.27 9.25 -11.93
N GLN A 294 -16.31 8.92 -12.80
CA GLN A 294 -16.64 8.40 -14.14
C GLN A 294 -17.53 7.16 -13.99
N ARG A 295 -18.59 7.06 -14.77
CA ARG A 295 -19.59 5.98 -14.65
C ARG A 295 -18.99 4.57 -14.54
N PRO A 296 -18.03 4.13 -15.38
CA PRO A 296 -17.47 2.77 -15.24
C PRO A 296 -16.75 2.54 -13.89
N ALA A 297 -16.09 3.58 -13.37
CA ALA A 297 -15.46 3.52 -12.05
C ALA A 297 -16.53 3.48 -10.94
N ALA A 298 -17.54 4.35 -11.01
CA ALA A 298 -18.65 4.40 -10.05
C ALA A 298 -19.40 3.05 -9.96
N GLU A 299 -19.77 2.46 -11.10
CA GLU A 299 -20.44 1.15 -11.14
C GLU A 299 -19.57 0.03 -10.57
N SER A 300 -18.27 0.10 -10.81
CA SER A 300 -17.30 -0.83 -10.21
C SER A 300 -17.26 -0.69 -8.70
N LEU A 301 -17.26 0.55 -8.18
CA LEU A 301 -17.27 0.83 -6.74
C LEU A 301 -18.56 0.32 -6.05
N VAL A 302 -19.71 0.41 -6.72
CA VAL A 302 -20.97 -0.19 -6.24
C VAL A 302 -20.83 -1.71 -6.09
N ARG A 303 -20.15 -2.41 -7.02
CA ARG A 303 -19.89 -3.85 -6.88
C ARG A 303 -18.95 -4.17 -5.71
N VAL A 304 -17.95 -3.32 -5.46
CA VAL A 304 -17.09 -3.41 -4.26
C VAL A 304 -17.94 -3.31 -3.00
N ASN A 305 -18.78 -2.28 -2.89
CA ASN A 305 -19.64 -2.06 -1.72
C ASN A 305 -20.56 -3.26 -1.47
N LYS A 306 -21.14 -3.83 -2.53
CA LYS A 306 -21.97 -5.03 -2.42
C LYS A 306 -21.20 -6.25 -1.90
N LYS A 307 -19.97 -6.46 -2.33
CA LYS A 307 -19.11 -7.58 -1.85
C LYS A 307 -18.72 -7.42 -0.40
N LEU A 308 -18.41 -6.21 0.05
CA LEU A 308 -18.02 -5.92 1.43
C LEU A 308 -19.13 -6.20 2.44
N LYS A 309 -20.40 -6.09 2.04
CA LYS A 309 -21.57 -6.42 2.90
C LYS A 309 -21.54 -7.87 3.40
N ALA A 310 -20.97 -8.81 2.62
CA ALA A 310 -20.80 -10.20 3.06
C ALA A 310 -19.79 -10.35 4.22
N PHE A 311 -18.96 -9.36 4.46
CA PHE A 311 -18.02 -9.29 5.58
C PHE A 311 -18.50 -8.40 6.73
N GLY A 312 -19.70 -7.80 6.61
CA GLY A 312 -20.25 -6.88 7.62
C GLY A 312 -19.82 -5.43 7.46
N TYR A 313 -19.27 -5.04 6.30
CA TYR A 313 -18.76 -3.69 6.07
C TYR A 313 -19.41 -3.00 4.88
N GLY A 314 -19.39 -1.66 4.91
CA GLY A 314 -19.76 -0.79 3.79
C GLY A 314 -18.66 0.24 3.53
N LEU A 315 -18.76 0.94 2.39
CA LEU A 315 -17.81 1.97 1.98
C LEU A 315 -18.19 3.34 2.54
N LEU A 316 -17.19 4.08 3.02
CA LEU A 316 -17.28 5.48 3.42
C LEU A 316 -16.27 6.29 2.60
N ILE A 317 -16.76 7.25 1.81
CA ILE A 317 -15.98 8.05 0.87
C ILE A 317 -15.49 9.33 1.54
N HIS A 318 -14.18 9.61 1.42
CA HIS A 318 -13.55 10.84 1.88
C HIS A 318 -13.36 11.86 0.75
N ASP A 319 -12.99 11.38 -0.45
CA ASP A 319 -12.86 12.19 -1.67
C ASP A 319 -13.05 11.31 -2.93
N SER A 320 -13.39 11.96 -4.05
CA SER A 320 -13.55 11.29 -5.33
C SER A 320 -13.12 12.20 -6.49
N TYR A 321 -14.02 12.68 -7.34
CA TYR A 321 -13.65 13.72 -8.29
C TYR A 321 -13.20 14.98 -7.52
N ARG A 322 -12.05 15.51 -7.89
CA ARG A 322 -11.43 16.72 -7.33
C ARG A 322 -11.12 17.68 -8.48
N PRO A 323 -11.67 18.89 -8.49
CA PRO A 323 -11.29 19.90 -9.49
C PRO A 323 -9.77 20.14 -9.49
N TRP A 324 -9.18 20.33 -10.65
CA TRP A 324 -7.73 20.49 -10.78
C TRP A 324 -7.17 21.66 -9.93
N TYR A 325 -7.90 22.76 -9.83
CA TYR A 325 -7.47 23.90 -9.00
C TYR A 325 -7.24 23.53 -7.53
N VAL A 326 -8.01 22.55 -7.00
CA VAL A 326 -7.81 22.06 -5.63
C VAL A 326 -6.54 21.23 -5.51
N THR A 327 -6.25 20.38 -6.50
CA THR A 327 -4.97 19.65 -6.57
C THR A 327 -3.78 20.62 -6.58
N LYS A 328 -3.88 21.73 -7.35
CA LYS A 328 -2.86 22.76 -7.35
C LYS A 328 -2.70 23.42 -5.98
N MET A 329 -3.80 23.73 -5.28
CA MET A 329 -3.74 24.27 -3.93
C MET A 329 -3.04 23.32 -2.96
N PHE A 330 -3.32 22.02 -3.01
CA PHE A 330 -2.70 20.99 -2.16
C PHE A 330 -1.20 20.91 -2.42
N TRP A 331 -0.80 20.87 -3.69
CA TRP A 331 0.60 20.86 -4.06
C TRP A 331 1.34 22.11 -3.55
N ASP A 332 0.82 23.29 -3.82
CA ASP A 332 1.49 24.55 -3.46
C ASP A 332 1.55 24.75 -1.93
N ALA A 333 0.60 24.18 -1.19
CA ALA A 333 0.55 24.24 0.28
C ALA A 333 1.52 23.30 0.98
N THR A 334 1.85 22.18 0.36
CA THR A 334 2.51 21.05 1.05
C THR A 334 4.03 21.22 1.09
N PRO A 335 4.69 21.05 2.25
CA PRO A 335 6.14 21.02 2.37
C PRO A 335 6.82 19.97 1.48
N ASN A 336 8.07 20.22 1.07
CA ASN A 336 8.76 19.38 0.10
C ASN A 336 8.95 17.92 0.54
N ASP A 337 9.18 17.69 1.82
CA ASP A 337 9.34 16.36 2.42
C ASP A 337 8.04 15.53 2.42
N LYS A 338 6.88 16.18 2.18
CA LYS A 338 5.56 15.56 2.12
C LYS A 338 4.95 15.54 0.72
N LYS A 339 5.68 15.97 -0.30
CA LYS A 339 5.19 16.04 -1.69
C LYS A 339 4.79 14.67 -2.28
N ILE A 340 5.27 13.57 -1.73
CA ILE A 340 4.89 12.22 -2.14
C ILE A 340 3.38 11.94 -1.91
N PHE A 341 2.76 12.63 -0.95
CA PHE A 341 1.35 12.48 -0.59
C PHE A 341 0.40 13.43 -1.34
N VAL A 342 0.89 14.20 -2.30
CA VAL A 342 0.09 15.12 -3.10
C VAL A 342 0.48 15.06 -4.57
N ALA A 343 -0.50 15.09 -5.46
CA ALA A 343 -0.26 15.01 -6.89
C ALA A 343 0.32 16.31 -7.45
N ASN A 344 1.36 16.21 -8.29
CA ASN A 344 1.88 17.36 -9.04
C ASN A 344 0.84 17.84 -10.06
N PRO A 345 0.36 19.11 -9.99
CA PRO A 345 -0.67 19.65 -10.88
C PRO A 345 -0.23 19.69 -12.36
N GLU A 346 1.07 19.70 -12.65
CA GLU A 346 1.58 19.63 -14.03
C GLU A 346 1.23 18.30 -14.71
N ASN A 347 1.12 17.22 -13.95
CA ASN A 347 0.74 15.90 -14.43
C ASN A 347 -0.76 15.61 -14.21
N GLY A 348 -1.41 16.44 -13.41
CA GLY A 348 -2.76 16.21 -12.90
C GLY A 348 -2.84 15.04 -11.93
N SER A 349 -3.98 14.94 -11.25
CA SER A 349 -4.34 13.81 -10.37
C SER A 349 -5.33 12.89 -11.08
N ARG A 350 -5.39 11.61 -10.69
CA ARG A 350 -6.47 10.70 -11.12
C ARG A 350 -7.82 11.13 -10.55
N HIS A 351 -7.85 11.83 -9.41
CA HIS A 351 -9.05 12.53 -8.91
C HIS A 351 -9.56 13.58 -9.88
N ASN A 352 -8.67 14.34 -10.54
CA ASN A 352 -9.09 15.33 -11.54
C ASN A 352 -9.76 14.69 -12.76
N ARG A 353 -9.54 13.39 -12.96
CA ARG A 353 -10.15 12.61 -14.06
C ARG A 353 -11.44 11.90 -13.65
N GLY A 354 -11.85 11.99 -12.37
CA GLY A 354 -12.98 11.26 -11.81
C GLY A 354 -12.76 9.74 -11.74
N CYS A 355 -11.50 9.30 -11.72
CA CYS A 355 -11.12 7.89 -11.74
C CYS A 355 -10.32 7.45 -10.51
N ALA A 356 -10.20 8.30 -9.50
CA ALA A 356 -9.66 7.95 -8.19
C ALA A 356 -10.69 8.19 -7.09
N VAL A 357 -10.52 7.45 -6.01
CA VAL A 357 -11.37 7.56 -4.83
C VAL A 357 -10.55 7.34 -3.57
N ASP A 358 -10.74 8.22 -2.58
CA ASP A 358 -10.23 8.07 -1.23
C ASP A 358 -11.35 7.58 -0.32
N LEU A 359 -11.13 6.45 0.34
CA LEU A 359 -12.19 5.80 1.10
C LEU A 359 -11.68 4.92 2.23
N THR A 360 -12.62 4.58 3.11
CA THR A 360 -12.42 3.61 4.19
C THR A 360 -13.65 2.71 4.33
N LEU A 361 -13.64 1.86 5.35
CA LEU A 361 -14.75 1.00 5.72
C LEU A 361 -15.55 1.59 6.88
N TYR A 362 -16.85 1.30 6.91
CA TYR A 362 -17.66 1.42 8.11
C TYR A 362 -18.31 0.07 8.45
N ASP A 363 -18.47 -0.19 9.71
CA ASP A 363 -19.13 -1.40 10.22
C ASP A 363 -20.65 -1.26 10.04
N LEU A 364 -21.31 -2.27 9.47
CA LEU A 364 -22.74 -2.23 9.15
C LEU A 364 -23.64 -2.30 10.38
N ASP A 365 -23.19 -2.99 11.45
CA ASP A 365 -24.00 -3.19 12.65
C ASP A 365 -23.97 -1.94 13.54
N THR A 366 -22.82 -1.32 13.69
CA THR A 366 -22.61 -0.16 14.57
C THR A 366 -22.70 1.18 13.82
N GLY A 367 -22.47 1.17 12.52
CA GLY A 367 -22.34 2.38 11.69
C GLY A 367 -21.04 3.16 11.91
N ALA A 368 -20.14 2.67 12.76
CA ALA A 368 -18.87 3.31 13.11
C ALA A 368 -17.83 3.16 11.99
N VAL A 369 -16.96 4.15 11.87
CA VAL A 369 -15.80 4.07 10.98
C VAL A 369 -14.82 3.03 11.52
N VAL A 370 -14.34 2.16 10.64
CA VAL A 370 -13.38 1.12 11.00
C VAL A 370 -11.99 1.73 11.26
N GLU A 371 -11.36 1.29 12.35
CA GLU A 371 -9.99 1.70 12.65
C GLU A 371 -9.00 1.02 11.71
N MET A 372 -8.22 1.82 11.00
CA MET A 372 -7.12 1.42 10.13
C MET A 372 -5.77 1.65 10.82
N VAL A 373 -4.68 1.21 10.19
CA VAL A 373 -3.31 1.35 10.74
C VAL A 373 -2.82 2.79 10.80
N GLY A 374 -3.37 3.69 9.99
CA GLY A 374 -3.12 5.12 9.95
C GLY A 374 -4.39 5.90 9.61
N GLY A 375 -4.40 7.20 9.87
CA GLY A 375 -5.51 8.10 9.57
C GLY A 375 -5.60 8.45 8.07
N TYR A 376 -6.75 8.92 7.62
CA TYR A 376 -6.90 9.52 6.30
C TYR A 376 -6.08 10.82 6.20
N ASP A 377 -5.44 11.05 5.07
CA ASP A 377 -4.51 12.18 4.83
C ASP A 377 -3.34 12.26 5.82
N GLU A 378 -3.03 11.19 6.53
CA GLU A 378 -1.89 11.15 7.43
C GLU A 378 -0.59 11.02 6.64
N MET A 379 0.15 12.10 6.47
CA MET A 379 1.37 12.16 5.66
C MET A 379 2.59 11.61 6.44
N THR A 380 2.53 10.31 6.79
CA THR A 380 3.57 9.55 7.52
C THR A 380 3.73 8.15 6.93
N ASP A 381 4.69 7.39 7.43
CA ASP A 381 4.90 5.99 7.01
C ASP A 381 3.67 5.09 7.26
N ARG A 382 2.79 5.46 8.19
CA ARG A 382 1.55 4.72 8.47
C ARG A 382 0.53 4.78 7.33
N SER A 383 0.72 5.69 6.38
CA SER A 383 -0.12 5.81 5.18
C SER A 383 0.17 4.76 4.13
N PHE A 384 1.39 4.21 4.11
CA PHE A 384 1.76 3.20 3.11
C PHE A 384 0.92 1.92 3.23
N PRO A 385 0.43 1.37 2.09
CA PRO A 385 -0.37 0.13 2.09
C PRO A 385 0.32 -1.08 2.72
N ASP A 386 1.63 -1.08 2.78
CA ASP A 386 2.46 -2.18 3.33
C ASP A 386 3.05 -1.86 4.70
N TYR A 387 2.65 -0.76 5.33
CA TYR A 387 3.09 -0.47 6.68
C TYR A 387 2.81 -1.63 7.63
N VAL A 388 3.85 -2.09 8.33
CA VAL A 388 3.84 -3.34 9.12
C VAL A 388 3.26 -3.17 10.53
N GLY A 389 3.20 -1.95 11.04
CA GLY A 389 2.75 -1.65 12.40
C GLY A 389 1.26 -1.93 12.67
N GLY A 390 0.80 -1.56 13.84
CA GLY A 390 -0.58 -1.72 14.27
C GLY A 390 -0.95 -3.15 14.68
N THR A 391 -2.24 -3.48 14.65
CA THR A 391 -2.79 -4.79 14.96
C THR A 391 -3.07 -5.63 13.72
N SER A 392 -3.18 -6.94 13.87
CA SER A 392 -3.64 -7.82 12.78
C SER A 392 -5.02 -7.45 12.27
N GLU A 393 -5.92 -6.99 13.14
CA GLU A 393 -7.26 -6.57 12.76
C GLU A 393 -7.23 -5.29 11.92
N GLN A 394 -6.45 -4.28 12.30
CA GLN A 394 -6.27 -3.05 11.50
C GLN A 394 -5.69 -3.34 10.11
N ARG A 395 -4.65 -4.19 10.06
CA ARG A 395 -4.07 -4.62 8.77
C ARG A 395 -5.03 -5.48 7.96
N TRP A 396 -5.84 -6.30 8.61
CA TRP A 396 -6.86 -7.11 7.95
C TRP A 396 -7.94 -6.24 7.32
N HIS A 397 -8.43 -5.18 7.99
CA HIS A 397 -9.37 -4.23 7.43
C HIS A 397 -8.81 -3.51 6.20
N ARG A 398 -7.58 -3.01 6.30
CA ARG A 398 -6.87 -2.40 5.18
C ARG A 398 -6.75 -3.36 3.99
N GLU A 399 -6.39 -4.60 4.25
CA GLU A 399 -6.24 -5.62 3.22
C GLU A 399 -7.59 -6.11 2.64
N LEU A 400 -8.65 -6.17 3.45
CA LEU A 400 -10.00 -6.46 2.98
C LEU A 400 -10.46 -5.40 1.98
N LEU A 401 -10.27 -4.11 2.33
CA LEU A 401 -10.56 -3.01 1.43
C LEU A 401 -9.76 -3.14 0.12
N ARG A 402 -8.44 -3.28 0.22
CA ARG A 402 -7.54 -3.41 -0.92
C ARG A 402 -7.96 -4.53 -1.87
N ARG A 403 -8.15 -5.73 -1.37
CA ARG A 403 -8.54 -6.90 -2.18
C ARG A 403 -9.90 -6.73 -2.85
N SER A 404 -10.84 -6.12 -2.13
CA SER A 404 -12.18 -5.87 -2.68
C SER A 404 -12.14 -4.86 -3.82
N MET A 405 -11.32 -3.82 -3.69
CA MET A 405 -11.08 -2.80 -4.71
C MET A 405 -10.34 -3.38 -5.93
N GLU A 406 -9.24 -4.10 -5.70
CA GLU A 406 -8.43 -4.68 -6.78
C GLU A 406 -9.22 -5.73 -7.59
N ALA A 407 -10.10 -6.49 -6.96
CA ALA A 407 -10.98 -7.46 -7.63
C ALA A 407 -11.98 -6.80 -8.61
N GLU A 408 -12.19 -5.50 -8.51
CA GLU A 408 -13.09 -4.71 -9.38
C GLU A 408 -12.32 -3.74 -10.29
N GLY A 409 -11.01 -3.91 -10.41
CA GLY A 409 -10.17 -3.18 -11.36
C GLY A 409 -9.64 -1.85 -10.86
N TYR A 410 -9.63 -1.65 -9.57
CA TYR A 410 -8.89 -0.58 -8.91
C TYR A 410 -7.46 -1.02 -8.56
N THR A 411 -6.60 -0.05 -8.26
CA THR A 411 -5.26 -0.32 -7.72
C THR A 411 -4.96 0.70 -6.64
N VAL A 412 -4.47 0.21 -5.50
CA VAL A 412 -4.05 1.08 -4.41
C VAL A 412 -2.84 1.91 -4.82
N TYR A 413 -2.81 3.19 -4.45
CA TYR A 413 -1.63 4.04 -4.61
C TYR A 413 -0.53 3.61 -3.63
N GLU A 414 0.72 3.63 -4.07
CA GLU A 414 1.84 3.07 -3.32
C GLU A 414 2.16 3.78 -1.99
N ALA A 415 1.74 5.03 -1.83
CA ALA A 415 1.98 5.83 -0.62
C ALA A 415 0.74 6.01 0.27
N GLU A 416 -0.47 5.58 -0.17
CA GLU A 416 -1.72 5.89 0.52
C GLU A 416 -2.66 4.68 0.51
N TRP A 417 -2.90 4.06 1.68
CA TRP A 417 -3.77 2.87 1.80
C TRP A 417 -5.25 3.16 1.47
N TRP A 418 -5.68 4.41 1.52
CA TRP A 418 -7.06 4.84 1.25
C TRP A 418 -7.32 5.20 -0.21
N HIS A 419 -6.28 5.48 -1.02
CA HIS A 419 -6.35 5.97 -2.39
C HIS A 419 -6.32 4.84 -3.42
N TYR A 420 -7.33 4.81 -4.29
CA TYR A 420 -7.46 3.80 -5.33
C TYR A 420 -7.72 4.41 -6.70
N ASP A 421 -6.89 4.04 -7.67
CA ASP A 421 -7.00 4.41 -9.07
C ASP A 421 -7.79 3.36 -9.87
N TYR A 422 -8.79 3.78 -10.62
CA TYR A 422 -9.49 2.88 -11.53
C TYR A 422 -8.70 2.67 -12.83
N LYS A 423 -8.69 1.44 -13.36
CA LYS A 423 -7.84 0.98 -14.47
C LYS A 423 -7.89 1.80 -15.76
N THR A 424 -8.99 2.52 -16.04
CA THR A 424 -9.15 3.34 -17.26
C THR A 424 -8.88 4.82 -17.04
N TRP A 425 -8.29 5.22 -15.90
CA TRP A 425 -8.06 6.63 -15.55
C TRP A 425 -7.32 7.41 -16.64
N ASN A 426 -6.40 6.75 -17.37
CA ASN A 426 -5.61 7.41 -18.41
C ASN A 426 -6.40 7.72 -19.69
N ASP A 427 -7.60 7.20 -19.81
CA ASP A 427 -8.47 7.46 -20.98
C ASP A 427 -9.31 8.74 -20.83
N TYR A 428 -9.37 9.33 -19.63
CA TYR A 428 -10.15 10.54 -19.31
C TYR A 428 -9.27 11.78 -19.15
N PRO A 429 -9.75 12.98 -19.55
CA PRO A 429 -9.01 14.23 -19.40
C PRO A 429 -8.95 14.72 -17.96
N ILE A 430 -8.00 15.62 -17.68
CA ILE A 430 -7.97 16.41 -16.46
C ILE A 430 -9.12 17.42 -16.51
N LEU A 431 -10.01 17.37 -15.51
CA LEU A 431 -11.15 18.25 -15.39
C LEU A 431 -10.93 19.30 -14.31
N ASN A 432 -11.55 20.46 -14.52
CA ASN A 432 -11.55 21.56 -13.56
C ASN A 432 -12.97 22.11 -13.36
N LEU A 433 -14.00 21.23 -13.46
CA LEU A 433 -15.38 21.57 -13.21
C LEU A 433 -15.62 21.79 -11.72
N THR A 434 -16.32 22.85 -11.35
CA THR A 434 -16.73 23.03 -9.97
C THR A 434 -17.93 22.13 -9.64
N PHE A 435 -18.18 21.86 -8.37
CA PHE A 435 -19.32 21.03 -7.95
C PHE A 435 -20.65 21.69 -8.34
N GLU A 436 -20.74 23.03 -8.26
CA GLU A 436 -21.92 23.76 -8.69
C GLU A 436 -22.23 23.61 -10.20
N ALA A 437 -21.19 23.38 -11.01
CA ALA A 437 -21.39 23.12 -12.44
C ALA A 437 -21.85 21.67 -12.72
N LEU A 438 -21.61 20.74 -11.79
CA LEU A 438 -22.06 19.34 -11.88
C LEU A 438 -23.47 19.14 -11.32
N GLU A 439 -23.99 20.08 -10.53
CA GLU A 439 -25.32 20.04 -9.90
C GLU A 439 -26.41 20.66 -10.78
N GLN A 440 -26.03 21.27 -11.93
CA GLN A 440 -26.96 21.88 -12.92
C GLN A 440 -27.42 20.86 -13.93
#